data_1cf9617f0649e768cba9d355f73ffd03
#
_entry.id   1cf9617f0649e768cba9d355f73ffd03
#
_cell.length_a   1.000
_cell.length_b   1.000
_cell.length_c   1.000
_cell.angle_alpha   90.00
_cell.angle_beta   90.00
_cell.angle_gamma   90.00
#
_symmetry.space_group_name_H-M   'P 1'
#
loop_
_entity.id
_entity.type
_entity.pdbx_description
1 polymer ?
#
loop_
_entity_poly.entity_id
_entity_poly.type
_entity_poly.pdbx_seq_one_letter_code
_entity_poly.pdbx_strand_id
1 'polypeptide(L)'
;MTVDLKAELLRVLQGGRAQMLTKLDGLSEYDRRRPSTPTGTNLLGLVKHLAGLEYGYLGQSFGRPPSERPSWFRDDPCAEIDMWATPDESSDYIASVYRQAGAHSDRTVAELDLDSPGRVEHWADGHQATTLGVLLIRMVAETAQHAGADIIREQIDGRLGDDEATVDADAVFWRDRRNRVQEAADHYRVL
;
A
#
# COMPACT_ATOMS: atom_id res chain seq x y z
N MET A 1 11.19 27.51 -19.59
CA MET A 1 11.41 26.10 -19.26
C MET A 1 10.03 25.48 -19.01
N THR A 2 9.62 24.52 -19.80
CA THR A 2 8.37 23.77 -19.57
C THR A 2 8.67 22.69 -18.54
N VAL A 3 7.93 22.66 -17.47
CA VAL A 3 8.04 21.59 -16.46
C VAL A 3 7.45 20.31 -17.05
N ASP A 4 8.22 19.23 -17.06
CA ASP A 4 7.72 17.89 -17.42
C ASP A 4 6.94 17.34 -16.22
N LEU A 5 5.60 17.43 -16.30
CA LEU A 5 4.71 16.97 -15.23
C LEU A 5 4.88 15.48 -14.95
N LYS A 6 5.09 14.64 -15.99
CA LYS A 6 5.28 13.19 -15.80
C LYS A 6 6.54 12.90 -15.00
N ALA A 7 7.64 13.54 -15.38
CA ALA A 7 8.90 13.39 -14.66
C ALA A 7 8.80 13.88 -13.21
N GLU A 8 8.08 14.99 -12.95
CA GLU A 8 7.92 15.53 -11.61
C GLU A 8 7.05 14.63 -10.73
N LEU A 9 5.93 14.12 -11.24
CA LEU A 9 5.07 13.17 -10.50
C LEU A 9 5.84 11.90 -10.15
N LEU A 10 6.62 11.37 -11.10
CA LEU A 10 7.46 10.19 -10.85
C LEU A 10 8.52 10.47 -9.77
N ARG A 11 9.17 11.62 -9.83
CA ARG A 11 10.17 12.04 -8.84
C ARG A 11 9.56 12.12 -7.43
N VAL A 12 8.36 12.69 -7.31
CA VAL A 12 7.64 12.79 -6.02
C VAL A 12 7.30 11.39 -5.49
N LEU A 13 6.78 10.50 -6.36
CA LEU A 13 6.46 9.12 -5.99
C LEU A 13 7.70 8.35 -5.53
N GLN A 14 8.81 8.47 -6.25
CA GLN A 14 10.09 7.83 -5.87
C GLN A 14 10.61 8.34 -4.51
N GLY A 15 10.46 9.64 -4.24
CA GLY A 15 10.77 10.22 -2.94
C GLY A 15 9.90 9.64 -1.81
N GLY A 16 8.60 9.53 -2.05
CA GLY A 16 7.66 8.91 -1.11
C GLY A 16 7.99 7.45 -0.80
N ARG A 17 8.31 6.64 -1.83
CA ARG A 17 8.74 5.24 -1.66
C ARG A 17 10.00 5.12 -0.78
N ALA A 18 10.98 5.96 -1.03
CA ALA A 18 12.21 5.98 -0.24
C ALA A 18 11.90 6.32 1.24
N GLN A 19 11.07 7.34 1.48
CA GLN A 19 10.65 7.72 2.83
C GLN A 19 9.88 6.61 3.54
N MET A 20 9.00 5.88 2.85
CA MET A 20 8.27 4.74 3.46
C MET A 20 9.23 3.66 3.93
N LEU A 21 10.24 3.31 3.16
CA LEU A 21 11.22 2.31 3.55
C LEU A 21 12.06 2.76 4.76
N THR A 22 12.43 4.05 4.85
CA THR A 22 13.19 4.55 6.02
C THR A 22 12.39 4.50 7.32
N LYS A 23 11.05 4.39 7.27
CA LYS A 23 10.22 4.19 8.47
C LYS A 23 10.44 2.83 9.15
N LEU A 24 11.01 1.86 8.43
CA LEU A 24 11.37 0.56 8.98
C LEU A 24 12.77 0.52 9.59
N ASP A 25 13.61 1.53 9.33
CA ASP A 25 15.01 1.52 9.76
C ASP A 25 15.14 1.60 11.28
N GLY A 26 16.04 0.79 11.82
CA GLY A 26 16.33 0.76 13.26
C GLY A 26 15.26 0.13 14.15
N LEU A 27 14.12 -0.29 13.57
CA LEU A 27 13.06 -0.96 14.32
C LEU A 27 13.28 -2.49 14.35
N SER A 28 12.88 -3.11 15.47
CA SER A 28 12.81 -4.57 15.58
C SER A 28 11.73 -5.15 14.63
N GLU A 29 11.83 -6.45 14.27
CA GLU A 29 10.78 -7.13 13.51
C GLU A 29 9.42 -7.03 14.22
N TYR A 30 9.39 -7.11 15.55
CA TYR A 30 8.18 -6.94 16.34
C TYR A 30 7.57 -5.54 16.16
N ASP A 31 8.37 -4.47 16.28
CA ASP A 31 7.84 -3.09 16.17
C ASP A 31 7.37 -2.72 14.77
N ARG A 32 7.96 -3.32 13.72
CA ARG A 32 7.50 -3.16 12.33
C ARG A 32 6.12 -3.76 12.10
N ARG A 33 5.75 -4.80 12.85
CA ARG A 33 4.58 -5.68 12.63
C ARG A 33 3.44 -5.47 13.61
N ARG A 34 3.75 -5.07 14.86
CA ARG A 34 2.71 -4.94 15.88
C ARG A 34 1.65 -3.91 15.47
N PRO A 35 0.37 -4.16 15.79
CA PRO A 35 -0.70 -3.23 15.48
C PRO A 35 -0.47 -1.90 16.19
N SER A 36 -0.48 -0.81 15.43
CA SER A 36 -0.31 0.56 15.93
C SER A 36 -1.63 1.29 16.13
N THR A 37 -2.70 0.76 15.55
CA THR A 37 -4.05 1.34 15.61
C THR A 37 -5.08 0.28 16.02
N PRO A 38 -6.33 0.67 16.40
CA PRO A 38 -7.41 -0.27 16.67
C PRO A 38 -7.73 -1.25 15.54
N THR A 39 -7.59 -0.85 14.27
CA THR A 39 -7.80 -1.72 13.09
C THR A 39 -6.63 -2.65 12.80
N GLY A 40 -5.49 -2.47 13.49
CA GLY A 40 -4.32 -3.30 13.30
C GLY A 40 -3.32 -2.76 12.27
N THR A 41 -3.48 -1.51 11.81
CA THR A 41 -2.51 -0.85 10.91
C THR A 41 -1.12 -0.89 11.53
N ASN A 42 -0.13 -1.27 10.72
CA ASN A 42 1.26 -1.40 11.14
C ASN A 42 2.20 -1.02 10.00
N LEU A 43 3.43 -0.66 10.33
CA LEU A 43 4.37 -0.10 9.35
C LEU A 43 4.69 -1.07 8.21
N LEU A 44 4.95 -2.34 8.51
CA LEU A 44 5.28 -3.34 7.49
C LEU A 44 4.09 -3.66 6.60
N GLY A 45 2.88 -3.70 7.17
CA GLY A 45 1.63 -3.86 6.42
C GLY A 45 1.41 -2.74 5.42
N LEU A 46 1.67 -1.47 5.80
CA LEU A 46 1.58 -0.34 4.87
C LEU A 46 2.56 -0.46 3.69
N VAL A 47 3.80 -0.89 3.94
CA VAL A 47 4.77 -1.13 2.86
C VAL A 47 4.31 -2.26 1.94
N LYS A 48 3.76 -3.33 2.51
CA LYS A 48 3.19 -4.46 1.75
C LYS A 48 2.01 -4.03 0.89
N HIS A 49 1.08 -3.26 1.47
CA HIS A 49 -0.08 -2.70 0.77
C HIS A 49 0.33 -1.82 -0.41
N LEU A 50 1.23 -0.87 -0.17
CA LEU A 50 1.73 0.01 -1.24
C LEU A 50 2.42 -0.77 -2.37
N ALA A 51 3.11 -1.88 -2.08
CA ALA A 51 3.65 -2.75 -3.13
C ALA A 51 2.54 -3.37 -4.01
N GLY A 52 1.42 -3.77 -3.40
CA GLY A 52 0.24 -4.25 -4.11
C GLY A 52 -0.39 -3.18 -5.00
N LEU A 53 -0.56 -1.96 -4.46
CA LEU A 53 -1.10 -0.83 -5.22
C LEU A 53 -0.22 -0.44 -6.41
N GLU A 54 1.11 -0.45 -6.25
CA GLU A 54 2.05 -0.21 -7.35
C GLU A 54 1.84 -1.21 -8.51
N TYR A 55 1.82 -2.50 -8.20
CA TYR A 55 1.58 -3.54 -9.21
C TYR A 55 0.18 -3.46 -9.82
N GLY A 56 -0.83 -3.13 -9.02
CA GLY A 56 -2.21 -2.98 -9.47
C GLY A 56 -2.39 -1.75 -10.36
N TYR A 57 -2.14 -0.57 -9.82
CA TYR A 57 -2.42 0.68 -10.51
C TYR A 57 -1.44 0.99 -11.64
N LEU A 58 -0.13 0.85 -11.40
CA LEU A 58 0.88 1.21 -12.41
C LEU A 58 1.42 0.00 -13.19
N GLY A 59 0.82 -1.17 -12.99
CA GLY A 59 1.12 -2.39 -13.73
C GLY A 59 -0.12 -3.00 -14.38
N GLN A 60 -0.91 -3.73 -13.59
CA GLN A 60 -2.04 -4.52 -14.09
C GLN A 60 -3.08 -3.68 -14.85
N SER A 61 -3.36 -2.45 -14.40
CA SER A 61 -4.31 -1.54 -15.06
C SER A 61 -3.92 -1.17 -16.50
N PHE A 62 -2.66 -1.39 -16.88
CA PHE A 62 -2.13 -1.17 -18.23
C PHE A 62 -1.75 -2.47 -18.95
N GLY A 63 -2.29 -3.62 -18.51
CA GLY A 63 -1.97 -4.92 -19.10
C GLY A 63 -0.52 -5.37 -18.86
N ARG A 64 0.14 -4.84 -17.83
CA ARG A 64 1.53 -5.09 -17.46
C ARG A 64 1.62 -5.74 -16.06
N PRO A 65 1.08 -6.94 -15.84
CA PRO A 65 1.17 -7.61 -14.56
C PRO A 65 2.64 -7.91 -14.21
N PRO A 66 2.99 -8.05 -12.91
CA PRO A 66 4.33 -8.47 -12.52
C PRO A 66 4.62 -9.88 -13.06
N SER A 67 5.89 -10.15 -13.42
CA SER A 67 6.34 -11.48 -13.90
C SER A 67 6.21 -12.54 -12.81
N GLU A 68 6.45 -12.16 -11.55
CA GLU A 68 6.22 -12.99 -10.38
C GLU A 68 5.21 -12.29 -9.50
N ARG A 69 4.09 -12.98 -9.24
CA ARG A 69 3.02 -12.47 -8.37
C ARG A 69 3.33 -12.83 -6.92
N PRO A 70 3.45 -11.86 -6.02
CA PRO A 70 3.49 -12.16 -4.60
C PRO A 70 2.25 -12.98 -4.18
N SER A 71 2.41 -13.94 -3.27
CA SER A 71 1.34 -14.86 -2.85
C SER A 71 0.08 -14.16 -2.32
N TRP A 72 0.24 -12.97 -1.78
CA TRP A 72 -0.81 -12.11 -1.23
C TRP A 72 -1.40 -11.12 -2.25
N PHE A 73 -0.79 -10.94 -3.42
CA PHE A 73 -1.33 -10.11 -4.50
C PHE A 73 -2.40 -10.91 -5.24
N ARG A 74 -3.63 -10.80 -4.82
CA ARG A 74 -4.79 -11.52 -5.34
C ARG A 74 -5.72 -10.59 -6.10
N ASP A 75 -6.61 -11.18 -6.90
CA ASP A 75 -7.67 -10.46 -7.62
C ASP A 75 -8.85 -10.12 -6.69
N ASP A 76 -8.92 -10.71 -5.49
CA ASP A 76 -9.93 -10.42 -4.47
C ASP A 76 -9.37 -9.50 -3.38
N PRO A 77 -9.75 -8.20 -3.38
CA PRO A 77 -9.31 -7.24 -2.37
C PRO A 77 -9.95 -7.47 -0.99
N CYS A 78 -10.98 -8.30 -0.88
CA CYS A 78 -11.72 -8.49 0.38
C CYS A 78 -10.94 -9.21 1.47
N ALA A 79 -9.79 -9.78 1.17
CA ALA A 79 -9.03 -10.55 2.15
C ALA A 79 -8.14 -9.67 3.06
N GLU A 80 -7.91 -8.40 2.73
CA GLU A 80 -7.03 -7.43 3.45
C GLU A 80 -5.68 -8.03 3.94
N ILE A 81 -5.25 -9.09 3.28
CA ILE A 81 -4.03 -9.84 3.63
C ILE A 81 -2.78 -9.08 3.24
N ASP A 82 -2.93 -8.05 2.43
CA ASP A 82 -1.90 -7.10 2.05
C ASP A 82 -1.58 -6.06 3.16
N MET A 83 -2.50 -5.86 4.12
CA MET A 83 -2.35 -4.86 5.19
C MET A 83 -1.54 -5.34 6.39
N TRP A 84 -1.04 -6.58 6.38
CA TRP A 84 -0.18 -7.14 7.43
C TRP A 84 0.69 -8.27 6.88
N ALA A 85 1.84 -8.49 7.51
CA ALA A 85 2.77 -9.53 7.11
C ALA A 85 2.62 -10.76 7.99
N THR A 86 2.51 -11.95 7.37
CA THR A 86 2.50 -13.23 8.09
C THR A 86 3.88 -13.53 8.71
N PRO A 87 3.99 -14.46 9.66
CA PRO A 87 5.29 -14.86 10.22
C PRO A 87 6.31 -15.33 9.17
N ASP A 88 5.85 -15.89 8.06
CA ASP A 88 6.71 -16.41 6.98
C ASP A 88 7.18 -15.32 5.99
N GLU A 89 6.64 -14.11 6.09
CA GLU A 89 6.99 -12.98 5.24
C GLU A 89 7.96 -12.05 5.99
N SER A 90 9.26 -12.16 5.76
CA SER A 90 10.25 -11.30 6.43
C SER A 90 10.13 -9.83 5.98
N SER A 91 10.57 -8.89 6.84
CA SER A 91 10.63 -7.46 6.46
C SER A 91 11.49 -7.23 5.22
N ASP A 92 12.60 -7.95 5.09
CA ASP A 92 13.48 -7.84 3.92
C ASP A 92 12.79 -8.32 2.65
N TYR A 93 12.00 -9.40 2.73
CA TYR A 93 11.18 -9.87 1.61
C TYR A 93 10.17 -8.80 1.19
N ILE A 94 9.36 -8.28 2.13
CA ILE A 94 8.35 -7.24 1.82
C ILE A 94 9.02 -5.99 1.25
N ALA A 95 10.10 -5.50 1.84
CA ALA A 95 10.85 -4.35 1.33
C ALA A 95 11.43 -4.60 -0.07
N SER A 96 11.90 -5.83 -0.35
CA SER A 96 12.37 -6.23 -1.68
C SER A 96 11.24 -6.21 -2.70
N VAL A 97 10.06 -6.75 -2.37
CA VAL A 97 8.87 -6.73 -3.23
C VAL A 97 8.45 -5.29 -3.52
N TYR A 98 8.46 -4.40 -2.52
CA TYR A 98 8.11 -2.99 -2.73
C TYR A 98 9.10 -2.28 -3.67
N ARG A 99 10.40 -2.52 -3.53
CA ARG A 99 11.41 -1.98 -4.48
C ARG A 99 11.20 -2.52 -5.90
N GLN A 100 10.87 -3.80 -6.04
CA GLN A 100 10.58 -4.42 -7.34
C GLN A 100 9.30 -3.85 -7.97
N ALA A 101 8.24 -3.64 -7.17
CA ALA A 101 7.01 -3.01 -7.60
C ALA A 101 7.27 -1.57 -8.08
N GLY A 102 8.02 -0.78 -7.33
CA GLY A 102 8.43 0.55 -7.75
C GLY A 102 9.21 0.57 -9.05
N ALA A 103 10.20 -0.32 -9.21
CA ALA A 103 10.96 -0.44 -10.46
C ALA A 103 10.09 -0.89 -11.64
N HIS A 104 9.07 -1.73 -11.39
CA HIS A 104 8.08 -2.12 -12.39
C HIS A 104 7.22 -0.94 -12.83
N SER A 105 6.70 -0.17 -11.87
CA SER A 105 5.91 1.04 -12.12
C SER A 105 6.71 2.10 -12.88
N ASP A 106 7.99 2.29 -12.53
CA ASP A 106 8.88 3.24 -13.21
C ASP A 106 9.03 2.91 -14.71
N ARG A 107 9.11 1.62 -15.06
CA ARG A 107 9.12 1.20 -16.48
C ARG A 107 7.81 1.51 -17.17
N THR A 108 6.67 1.28 -16.51
CA THR A 108 5.37 1.64 -17.07
C THR A 108 5.26 3.14 -17.33
N VAL A 109 5.66 3.95 -16.36
CA VAL A 109 5.66 5.42 -16.51
C VAL A 109 6.63 5.89 -17.59
N ALA A 110 7.79 5.26 -17.73
CA ALA A 110 8.75 5.62 -18.78
C ALA A 110 8.22 5.34 -20.19
N GLU A 111 7.48 4.27 -20.39
CA GLU A 111 7.04 3.78 -21.70
C GLU A 111 5.68 4.33 -22.15
N LEU A 112 4.84 4.79 -21.24
CA LEU A 112 3.49 5.28 -21.53
C LEU A 112 3.37 6.79 -21.33
N ASP A 113 2.47 7.43 -22.08
CA ASP A 113 2.13 8.84 -21.91
C ASP A 113 1.06 9.02 -20.81
N LEU A 114 0.95 10.23 -20.22
CA LEU A 114 -0.01 10.51 -19.14
C LEU A 114 -1.48 10.26 -19.52
N ASP A 115 -1.83 10.38 -20.80
CA ASP A 115 -3.15 10.12 -21.35
C ASP A 115 -3.35 8.67 -21.81
N SER A 116 -2.32 7.81 -21.68
CA SER A 116 -2.45 6.39 -22.03
C SER A 116 -3.60 5.76 -21.26
N PRO A 117 -4.53 5.07 -21.97
CA PRO A 117 -5.71 4.48 -21.33
C PRO A 117 -5.34 3.30 -20.44
N GLY A 118 -5.97 3.22 -19.29
CA GLY A 118 -5.90 2.12 -18.34
C GLY A 118 -7.26 1.69 -17.84
N ARG A 119 -7.31 0.56 -17.13
CA ARG A 119 -8.53 0.03 -16.55
C ARG A 119 -8.27 -0.58 -15.18
N VAL A 120 -9.05 -0.17 -14.19
CA VAL A 120 -9.01 -0.71 -12.83
C VAL A 120 -10.24 -1.58 -12.61
N GLU A 121 -10.08 -2.89 -12.65
CA GLU A 121 -11.20 -3.84 -12.70
C GLU A 121 -12.09 -3.83 -11.45
N HIS A 122 -11.53 -3.58 -10.28
CA HIS A 122 -12.27 -3.57 -9.01
C HIS A 122 -12.99 -2.25 -8.72
N TRP A 123 -12.83 -1.22 -9.55
CA TRP A 123 -13.61 0.01 -9.39
C TRP A 123 -15.06 -0.22 -9.81
N ALA A 124 -15.97 0.58 -9.25
CA ALA A 124 -17.38 0.50 -9.54
C ALA A 124 -17.66 0.57 -11.06
N ASP A 125 -18.71 -0.12 -11.50
CA ASP A 125 -19.13 -0.12 -12.89
C ASP A 125 -19.31 1.30 -13.42
N GLY A 126 -18.77 1.53 -14.62
CA GLY A 126 -18.75 2.85 -15.26
C GLY A 126 -17.60 3.77 -14.85
N HIS A 127 -16.84 3.44 -13.79
CA HIS A 127 -15.68 4.21 -13.30
C HIS A 127 -14.32 3.53 -13.55
N GLN A 128 -14.32 2.34 -14.15
CA GLN A 128 -13.13 1.50 -14.33
C GLN A 128 -12.11 2.08 -15.32
N ALA A 129 -12.59 2.86 -16.31
CA ALA A 129 -11.69 3.49 -17.29
C ALA A 129 -10.95 4.68 -16.66
N THR A 130 -9.64 4.74 -16.92
CA THR A 130 -8.75 5.74 -16.33
C THR A 130 -7.58 6.03 -17.28
N THR A 131 -6.62 6.85 -16.84
CA THR A 131 -5.37 7.11 -17.56
C THR A 131 -4.16 6.99 -16.63
N LEU A 132 -2.96 6.89 -17.22
CA LEU A 132 -1.71 6.83 -16.45
C LEU A 132 -1.58 8.04 -15.51
N GLY A 133 -1.88 9.24 -15.99
CA GLY A 133 -1.77 10.46 -15.18
C GLY A 133 -2.67 10.42 -13.94
N VAL A 134 -3.90 9.93 -14.07
CA VAL A 134 -4.83 9.77 -12.93
C VAL A 134 -4.27 8.76 -11.92
N LEU A 135 -3.80 7.60 -12.38
CA LEU A 135 -3.28 6.57 -11.47
C LEU A 135 -1.93 6.98 -10.85
N LEU A 136 -1.11 7.74 -11.57
CA LEU A 136 0.14 8.26 -11.02
C LEU A 136 -0.12 9.29 -9.90
N ILE A 137 -1.09 10.20 -10.10
CA ILE A 137 -1.53 11.13 -9.04
C ILE A 137 -2.09 10.35 -7.86
N ARG A 138 -2.93 9.33 -8.11
CA ARG A 138 -3.47 8.48 -7.04
C ARG A 138 -2.37 7.80 -6.26
N MET A 139 -1.37 7.20 -6.90
CA MET A 139 -0.25 6.57 -6.19
C MET A 139 0.57 7.55 -5.35
N VAL A 140 0.77 8.79 -5.83
CA VAL A 140 1.40 9.85 -5.03
C VAL A 140 0.56 10.14 -3.79
N ALA A 141 -0.76 10.28 -3.93
CA ALA A 141 -1.68 10.55 -2.83
C ALA A 141 -1.71 9.39 -1.83
N GLU A 142 -1.89 8.14 -2.29
CA GLU A 142 -1.89 6.92 -1.46
C GLU A 142 -0.60 6.82 -0.63
N THR A 143 0.56 7.01 -1.29
CA THR A 143 1.85 6.95 -0.59
C THR A 143 1.99 8.04 0.47
N ALA A 144 1.44 9.24 0.23
CA ALA A 144 1.48 10.36 1.17
C ALA A 144 0.46 10.22 2.32
N GLN A 145 -0.77 9.77 2.03
CA GLN A 145 -1.87 9.61 3.01
C GLN A 145 -1.56 8.53 4.03
N HIS A 146 -1.09 7.37 3.58
CA HIS A 146 -0.67 6.29 4.49
C HIS A 146 0.51 6.67 5.39
N ALA A 147 1.15 7.82 5.14
CA ALA A 147 2.27 8.27 5.95
C ALA A 147 1.88 8.94 7.28
N GLY A 148 0.61 9.24 7.58
CA GLY A 148 0.35 9.90 8.85
C GLY A 148 -1.08 10.25 9.25
N ALA A 149 -1.89 10.87 8.41
CA ALA A 149 -3.16 11.48 8.84
C ALA A 149 -4.20 10.44 9.26
N ASP A 150 -4.37 9.36 8.50
CA ASP A 150 -5.35 8.30 8.77
C ASP A 150 -5.02 7.58 10.07
N ILE A 151 -3.74 7.29 10.31
CA ILE A 151 -3.29 6.67 11.57
C ILE A 151 -3.60 7.56 12.77
N ILE A 152 -3.33 8.87 12.67
CA ILE A 152 -3.61 9.82 13.74
C ILE A 152 -5.13 9.91 13.98
N ARG A 153 -5.92 9.96 12.92
CA ARG A 153 -7.37 10.05 13.01
C ARG A 153 -7.99 8.82 13.66
N GLU A 154 -7.56 7.63 13.25
CA GLU A 154 -7.98 6.37 13.85
C GLU A 154 -7.65 6.31 15.36
N GLN A 155 -6.48 6.82 15.78
CA GLN A 155 -6.10 6.90 17.18
C GLN A 155 -6.92 7.90 18.01
N ILE A 156 -7.42 8.98 17.37
CA ILE A 156 -8.17 10.04 18.07
C ILE A 156 -9.63 9.64 18.29
N ASP A 157 -10.33 9.20 17.24
CA ASP A 157 -11.77 8.99 17.27
C ASP A 157 -12.28 7.72 16.56
N GLY A 158 -11.37 6.85 16.14
CA GLY A 158 -11.69 5.56 15.51
C GLY A 158 -12.21 5.66 14.07
N ARG A 159 -12.14 6.80 13.40
CA ARG A 159 -12.52 6.92 12.00
C ARG A 159 -11.50 6.29 11.06
N LEU A 160 -12.00 5.66 10.00
CA LEU A 160 -11.21 4.93 9.03
C LEU A 160 -11.09 5.74 7.72
N GLY A 161 -9.92 6.33 7.48
CA GLY A 161 -9.65 7.06 6.24
C GLY A 161 -10.68 8.19 5.97
N ASP A 162 -11.05 8.35 4.71
CA ASP A 162 -11.99 9.38 4.26
C ASP A 162 -13.48 8.98 4.41
N ASP A 163 -13.77 7.72 4.80
CA ASP A 163 -15.12 7.24 4.96
C ASP A 163 -15.73 7.65 6.31
N GLU A 164 -17.07 7.69 6.37
CA GLU A 164 -17.80 7.82 7.63
C GLU A 164 -17.74 6.54 8.49
N ALA A 165 -17.08 5.51 7.98
CA ALA A 165 -16.86 4.26 8.69
C ALA A 165 -16.03 4.49 9.96
N THR A 166 -16.40 3.78 11.02
CA THR A 166 -15.68 3.81 12.30
C THR A 166 -15.34 2.40 12.75
N VAL A 167 -14.30 2.27 13.58
CA VAL A 167 -13.94 0.99 14.20
C VAL A 167 -15.12 0.36 14.93
N ASP A 168 -15.96 1.17 15.57
CA ASP A 168 -17.12 0.69 16.33
C ASP A 168 -18.24 0.11 15.45
N ALA A 169 -18.32 0.50 14.17
CA ALA A 169 -19.33 0.01 13.23
C ALA A 169 -19.21 -1.50 12.97
N ASP A 170 -18.00 -2.05 13.05
CA ASP A 170 -17.73 -3.49 12.98
C ASP A 170 -16.64 -3.92 13.97
N ALA A 171 -16.88 -3.67 15.24
CA ALA A 171 -15.92 -3.87 16.33
C ALA A 171 -15.42 -5.32 16.45
N VAL A 172 -16.26 -6.31 16.07
CA VAL A 172 -15.87 -7.73 16.10
C VAL A 172 -14.82 -8.01 15.03
N PHE A 173 -15.08 -7.60 13.81
CA PHE A 173 -14.15 -7.76 12.67
C PHE A 173 -12.80 -7.12 12.97
N TRP A 174 -12.79 -5.85 13.40
CA TRP A 174 -11.55 -5.11 13.67
C TRP A 174 -10.75 -5.69 14.84
N ARG A 175 -11.43 -6.12 15.90
CA ARG A 175 -10.78 -6.80 17.02
C ARG A 175 -10.12 -8.10 16.57
N ASP A 176 -10.82 -8.93 15.79
CA ASP A 176 -10.30 -10.22 15.34
C ASP A 176 -9.14 -10.04 14.35
N ARG A 177 -9.21 -9.03 13.49
CA ARG A 177 -8.10 -8.65 12.62
C ARG A 177 -6.89 -8.19 13.44
N ARG A 178 -7.10 -7.23 14.37
CA ARG A 178 -6.03 -6.72 15.24
C ARG A 178 -5.33 -7.85 16.02
N ASN A 179 -6.09 -8.82 16.50
CA ASN A 179 -5.53 -9.97 17.22
C ASN A 179 -4.64 -10.81 16.31
N ARG A 180 -5.05 -11.11 15.08
CA ARG A 180 -4.21 -11.82 14.09
C ARG A 180 -2.91 -11.08 13.78
N VAL A 181 -2.98 -9.76 13.63
CA VAL A 181 -1.80 -8.90 13.41
C VAL A 181 -0.88 -8.94 14.64
N GLN A 182 -1.46 -8.88 15.85
CA GLN A 182 -0.70 -8.97 17.10
C GLN A 182 -0.02 -10.34 17.25
N GLU A 183 -0.74 -11.42 17.00
CA GLU A 183 -0.19 -12.79 17.04
C GLU A 183 0.99 -12.96 16.07
N ALA A 184 0.88 -12.42 14.85
CA ALA A 184 1.97 -12.42 13.88
C ALA A 184 3.18 -11.61 14.36
N ALA A 185 2.97 -10.48 15.03
CA ALA A 185 4.04 -9.68 15.62
C ALA A 185 4.69 -10.38 16.83
N ASP A 186 3.87 -11.04 17.66
CA ASP A 186 4.35 -11.74 18.87
C ASP A 186 5.32 -12.89 18.54
N HIS A 187 5.23 -13.48 17.35
CA HIS A 187 6.20 -14.45 16.83
C HIS A 187 7.64 -13.90 16.84
N TYR A 188 7.79 -12.59 16.70
CA TYR A 188 9.08 -11.89 16.69
C TYR A 188 9.41 -11.16 18.00
N ARG A 189 8.60 -11.36 19.04
CA ARG A 189 8.89 -10.80 20.35
C ARG A 189 10.07 -11.57 20.96
N VAL A 190 11.23 -10.95 20.99
CA VAL A 190 12.39 -11.49 21.70
C VAL A 190 12.07 -11.42 23.21
N LEU A 191 12.12 -12.56 23.88
CA LEU A 191 11.98 -12.69 25.32
C LEU A 191 13.14 -12.04 26.08
#